data_f82372241ab0e621943e521510de0fe8
#
_entry.id   f82372241ab0e621943e521510de0fe8
#
_cell.length_a   1.000
_cell.length_b   1.000
_cell.length_c   1.000
_cell.angle_alpha   90.00
_cell.angle_beta   90.00
_cell.angle_gamma   90.00
#
_symmetry.space_group_name_H-M   'P 1'
#
loop_
_entity.id
_entity.type
_entity.pdbx_description
1 polymer ?
#
loop_
_entity_poly.entity_id
_entity_poly.type
_entity_poly.pdbx_seq_one_letter_code
_entity_poly.pdbx_strand_id
1 'polypeptide(L)'
;MLGCGGTLGFAWTAAVLDALHAEAGWDPREADILVGTSAGAEAVAMLGAGIPAKAILDAVAGAPGGDAVVAAHVRRVPDRLPPVPSPRWPAAGLVRAALRRDVDTLAGLAGLLPRGRGDATWLRELGDALAPGGWVPHPATWLMAADLTGKRIALGSPDAPPARLGEAIAASWAIPGWFPPSVVDGQPLLDGGTISPTSADLLLGHDVGEVVLIAPMSSEGGAPARGAARLERLLRTAMTRRVDDEARRLRAAGVRVVRIEPGPADLAAMGANFMDGRRREHVLATASRTAPALVAEAFERAGVRA
;
A
#
# COMPACT_ATOMS: atom_id res chain seq x y z
N MET A 1 -5.95 -7.69 -0.91
CA MET A 1 -5.49 -6.39 -1.47
C MET A 1 -4.95 -5.50 -0.35
N LEU A 2 -3.74 -5.00 -0.47
CA LEU A 2 -3.10 -4.16 0.54
C LEU A 2 -2.80 -2.78 -0.03
N GLY A 3 -3.39 -1.74 0.56
CA GLY A 3 -3.31 -0.37 0.07
C GLY A 3 -2.02 0.36 0.45
N CYS A 4 -1.81 1.52 -0.17
CA CYS A 4 -0.72 2.42 0.16
C CYS A 4 -0.90 2.99 1.59
N GLY A 5 0.21 3.35 2.25
CA GLY A 5 0.15 3.86 3.61
C GLY A 5 1.46 4.41 4.16
N GLY A 6 2.53 4.37 3.38
CA GLY A 6 3.85 4.75 3.83
C GLY A 6 4.32 3.92 5.03
N THR A 7 5.32 4.40 5.73
CA THR A 7 5.95 3.70 6.87
C THR A 7 4.94 3.39 8.00
N LEU A 8 4.02 4.31 8.30
CA LEU A 8 3.05 4.11 9.37
C LEU A 8 1.90 3.19 8.95
N GLY A 9 1.47 3.28 7.68
CA GLY A 9 0.51 2.35 7.11
C GLY A 9 1.04 0.92 7.05
N PHE A 10 2.34 0.72 6.77
CA PHE A 10 2.97 -0.60 6.83
C PHE A 10 2.89 -1.20 8.24
N ALA A 11 3.25 -0.44 9.28
CA ALA A 11 3.17 -0.91 10.66
C ALA A 11 1.74 -1.26 11.08
N TRP A 12 0.75 -0.45 10.68
CA TRP A 12 -0.66 -0.72 10.93
C TRP A 12 -1.14 -1.97 10.18
N THR A 13 -0.76 -2.10 8.89
CA THR A 13 -1.10 -3.26 8.05
C THR A 13 -0.53 -4.56 8.62
N ALA A 14 0.69 -4.55 9.17
CA ALA A 14 1.28 -5.74 9.79
C ALA A 14 0.43 -6.26 10.97
N ALA A 15 -0.09 -5.36 11.81
CA ALA A 15 -0.99 -5.74 12.91
C ALA A 15 -2.34 -6.26 12.41
N VAL A 16 -2.89 -5.67 11.35
CA VAL A 16 -4.15 -6.11 10.73
C VAL A 16 -4.00 -7.49 10.09
N LEU A 17 -2.88 -7.75 9.41
CA LEU A 17 -2.62 -9.06 8.80
C LEU A 17 -2.52 -10.19 9.85
N ASP A 18 -1.91 -9.92 11.01
CA ASP A 18 -1.86 -10.88 12.12
C ASP A 18 -3.25 -11.10 12.72
N ALA A 19 -4.02 -10.03 12.92
CA ALA A 19 -5.38 -10.10 13.41
C ALA A 19 -6.32 -10.85 12.43
N LEU A 20 -6.13 -10.75 11.12
CA LEU A 20 -6.87 -11.54 10.13
C LEU A 20 -6.71 -13.03 10.37
N HIS A 21 -5.49 -13.49 10.60
CA HIS A 21 -5.24 -14.88 10.88
C HIS A 21 -5.85 -15.32 12.22
N ALA A 22 -5.73 -14.48 13.25
CA ALA A 22 -6.23 -14.79 14.59
C ALA A 22 -7.76 -14.78 14.69
N GLU A 23 -8.44 -13.78 14.10
CA GLU A 23 -9.88 -13.54 14.27
C GLU A 23 -10.73 -14.21 13.19
N ALA A 24 -10.23 -14.27 11.94
CA ALA A 24 -10.97 -14.86 10.82
C ALA A 24 -10.46 -16.25 10.41
N GLY A 25 -9.42 -16.77 11.06
CA GLY A 25 -8.83 -18.06 10.72
C GLY A 25 -8.24 -18.11 9.29
N TRP A 26 -8.05 -16.96 8.64
CA TRP A 26 -7.62 -16.88 7.26
C TRP A 26 -6.16 -16.47 7.15
N ASP A 27 -5.36 -17.31 6.48
CA ASP A 27 -3.97 -17.00 6.19
C ASP A 27 -3.86 -16.16 4.90
N PRO A 28 -3.40 -14.90 4.97
CA PRO A 28 -3.28 -14.06 3.77
C PRO A 28 -2.38 -14.64 2.66
N ARG A 29 -1.52 -15.60 2.96
CA ARG A 29 -0.65 -16.28 1.99
C ARG A 29 -1.41 -17.25 1.08
N GLU A 30 -2.60 -17.67 1.48
CA GLU A 30 -3.47 -18.59 0.74
C GLU A 30 -4.41 -17.87 -0.24
N ALA A 31 -4.33 -16.54 -0.34
CA ALA A 31 -5.10 -15.78 -1.32
C ALA A 31 -4.71 -16.19 -2.74
N ASP A 32 -5.68 -16.35 -3.64
CA ASP A 32 -5.41 -16.65 -5.06
C ASP A 32 -4.62 -15.54 -5.73
N ILE A 33 -4.87 -14.28 -5.36
CA ILE A 33 -4.19 -13.09 -5.90
C ILE A 33 -3.81 -12.15 -4.75
N LEU A 34 -2.54 -11.86 -4.63
CA LEU A 34 -1.99 -10.83 -3.75
C LEU A 34 -1.75 -9.55 -4.54
N VAL A 35 -2.40 -8.45 -4.16
CA VAL A 35 -2.18 -7.15 -4.81
C VAL A 35 -1.78 -6.12 -3.77
N GLY A 36 -0.69 -5.41 -4.00
CA GLY A 36 -0.18 -4.41 -3.08
C GLY A 36 0.21 -3.09 -3.74
N THR A 37 -0.01 -1.99 -3.03
CA THR A 37 0.36 -0.65 -3.48
C THR A 37 1.27 0.00 -2.43
N SER A 38 2.45 0.49 -2.83
CA SER A 38 3.39 1.19 -1.94
C SER A 38 3.73 0.34 -0.69
N ALA A 39 3.43 0.77 0.52
CA ALA A 39 3.58 -0.03 1.74
C ALA A 39 2.88 -1.41 1.64
N GLY A 40 1.73 -1.48 0.97
CA GLY A 40 1.06 -2.75 0.68
C GLY A 40 1.87 -3.64 -0.27
N ALA A 41 2.65 -3.06 -1.18
CA ALA A 41 3.52 -3.82 -2.08
C ALA A 41 4.65 -4.56 -1.32
N GLU A 42 5.23 -3.94 -0.28
CA GLU A 42 6.19 -4.61 0.60
C GLU A 42 5.52 -5.80 1.31
N ALA A 43 4.33 -5.57 1.90
CA ALA A 43 3.63 -6.60 2.63
C ALA A 43 3.22 -7.80 1.76
N VAL A 44 2.69 -7.56 0.53
CA VAL A 44 2.36 -8.68 -0.38
C VAL A 44 3.60 -9.37 -0.91
N ALA A 45 4.72 -8.67 -1.08
CA ALA A 45 5.98 -9.29 -1.45
C ALA A 45 6.49 -10.24 -0.34
N MET A 46 6.38 -9.85 0.92
CA MET A 46 6.70 -10.70 2.08
C MET A 46 5.77 -11.91 2.17
N LEU A 47 4.46 -11.70 2.05
CA LEU A 47 3.47 -12.79 2.04
C LEU A 47 3.71 -13.74 0.86
N GLY A 48 3.94 -13.20 -0.34
CA GLY A 48 4.23 -13.97 -1.55
C GLY A 48 5.55 -14.75 -1.48
N ALA A 49 6.51 -14.30 -0.67
CA ALA A 49 7.73 -15.04 -0.33
C ALA A 49 7.50 -16.15 0.73
N GLY A 50 6.26 -16.27 1.25
CA GLY A 50 5.87 -17.28 2.23
C GLY A 50 6.06 -16.86 3.69
N ILE A 51 6.37 -15.58 3.99
CA ILE A 51 6.56 -15.11 5.37
C ILE A 51 5.20 -14.98 6.05
N PRO A 52 4.98 -15.64 7.21
CA PRO A 52 3.72 -15.54 7.95
C PRO A 52 3.45 -14.13 8.47
N ALA A 53 2.17 -13.73 8.54
CA ALA A 53 1.76 -12.42 9.06
C ALA A 53 2.32 -12.14 10.46
N LYS A 54 2.30 -13.12 11.35
CA LYS A 54 2.89 -13.03 12.69
C LYS A 54 4.39 -12.72 12.67
N ALA A 55 5.15 -13.36 11.78
CA ALA A 55 6.59 -13.11 11.65
C ALA A 55 6.89 -11.72 11.09
N ILE A 56 6.02 -11.19 10.22
CA ILE A 56 6.08 -9.78 9.76
C ILE A 56 5.83 -8.84 10.93
N LEU A 57 4.75 -9.05 11.70
CA LEU A 57 4.42 -8.23 12.87
C LEU A 57 5.56 -8.23 13.89
N ASP A 58 6.09 -9.41 14.26
CA ASP A 58 7.17 -9.55 15.23
C ASP A 58 8.45 -8.84 14.76
N ALA A 59 8.76 -8.91 13.47
CA ALA A 59 9.90 -8.19 12.90
C ALA A 59 9.73 -6.66 12.99
N VAL A 60 8.52 -6.15 12.71
CA VAL A 60 8.19 -4.71 12.82
C VAL A 60 8.24 -4.25 14.28
N ALA A 61 7.83 -5.12 15.20
CA ALA A 61 7.86 -4.87 16.65
C ALA A 61 9.29 -5.01 17.26
N GLY A 62 10.23 -5.59 16.53
CA GLY A 62 11.55 -5.98 17.08
C GLY A 62 11.44 -7.12 18.10
N ALA A 63 10.38 -7.93 18.03
CA ALA A 63 10.12 -9.05 18.94
C ALA A 63 10.84 -10.33 18.49
N PRO A 64 11.09 -11.26 19.44
CA PRO A 64 11.57 -12.60 19.11
C PRO A 64 10.58 -13.34 18.19
N GLY A 65 11.10 -14.07 17.21
CA GLY A 65 10.26 -14.75 16.21
C GLY A 65 10.01 -13.97 14.92
N GLY A 66 10.43 -12.70 14.87
CA GLY A 66 10.36 -11.89 13.66
C GLY A 66 11.26 -12.43 12.55
N ASP A 67 10.78 -12.36 11.30
CA ASP A 67 11.58 -12.73 10.14
C ASP A 67 12.82 -11.86 10.00
N ALA A 68 13.97 -12.47 9.71
CA ALA A 68 15.27 -11.79 9.69
C ALA A 68 15.39 -10.78 8.54
N VAL A 69 14.81 -11.08 7.36
CA VAL A 69 14.83 -10.21 6.18
C VAL A 69 13.96 -8.99 6.47
N VAL A 70 12.75 -9.20 6.98
CA VAL A 70 11.83 -8.13 7.37
C VAL A 70 12.45 -7.25 8.46
N ALA A 71 13.03 -7.83 9.51
CA ALA A 71 13.68 -7.09 10.58
C ALA A 71 14.87 -6.26 10.07
N ALA A 72 15.67 -6.80 9.15
CA ALA A 72 16.76 -6.04 8.52
C ALA A 72 16.23 -4.88 7.67
N HIS A 73 15.16 -5.09 6.92
CA HIS A 73 14.50 -4.06 6.12
C HIS A 73 13.95 -2.92 7.00
N VAL A 74 13.18 -3.26 8.03
CA VAL A 74 12.57 -2.27 8.96
C VAL A 74 13.62 -1.35 9.61
N ARG A 75 14.82 -1.88 9.89
CA ARG A 75 15.95 -1.07 10.40
C ARG A 75 16.55 -0.10 9.37
N ARG A 76 16.36 -0.36 8.08
CA ARG A 76 16.90 0.47 6.97
C ARG A 76 15.94 1.53 6.48
N VAL A 77 14.68 1.50 6.90
CA VAL A 77 13.68 2.53 6.54
C VAL A 77 14.18 3.90 6.97
N PRO A 78 14.32 4.88 6.06
CA PRO A 78 14.83 6.20 6.40
C PRO A 78 13.93 6.94 7.40
N ASP A 79 14.48 7.41 8.50
CA ASP A 79 13.79 8.24 9.51
C ASP A 79 13.71 9.72 9.12
N ARG A 80 14.39 10.12 8.04
CA ARG A 80 14.57 11.52 7.65
C ARG A 80 13.70 11.84 6.42
N LEU A 81 13.28 13.09 6.35
CA LEU A 81 12.70 13.64 5.12
C LEU A 81 13.70 13.47 3.96
N PRO A 82 13.19 13.23 2.73
CA PRO A 82 14.04 13.10 1.58
C PRO A 82 14.79 14.41 1.29
N PRO A 83 15.92 14.34 0.57
CA PRO A 83 16.62 15.54 0.11
C PRO A 83 15.69 16.47 -0.67
N VAL A 84 16.00 17.77 -0.67
CA VAL A 84 15.24 18.76 -1.42
C VAL A 84 15.07 18.31 -2.88
N PRO A 85 13.84 18.28 -3.41
CA PRO A 85 13.58 17.83 -4.77
C PRO A 85 14.33 18.65 -5.82
N SER A 86 14.61 18.05 -6.98
CA SER A 86 15.22 18.76 -8.11
C SER A 86 14.15 19.52 -8.90
N PRO A 87 14.48 20.68 -9.53
CA PRO A 87 13.53 21.47 -10.31
C PRO A 87 13.23 20.84 -11.68
N ARG A 88 12.72 19.64 -11.69
CA ARG A 88 12.27 18.88 -12.86
C ARG A 88 10.90 18.29 -12.55
N TRP A 89 10.00 18.27 -13.51
CA TRP A 89 8.62 17.80 -13.39
C TRP A 89 8.40 16.56 -14.28
N PRO A 90 8.82 15.37 -13.84
CA PRO A 90 8.77 14.16 -14.66
C PRO A 90 7.34 13.72 -14.97
N ALA A 91 6.40 14.00 -14.08
CA ALA A 91 5.03 13.54 -14.16
C ALA A 91 4.04 14.60 -14.73
N ALA A 92 4.52 15.58 -15.49
CA ALA A 92 3.66 16.59 -16.12
C ALA A 92 2.56 15.98 -17.04
N GLY A 93 2.71 14.73 -17.48
CA GLY A 93 1.70 13.95 -18.18
C GLY A 93 0.43 13.78 -17.37
N LEU A 94 0.51 13.61 -16.04
CA LEU A 94 -0.64 13.51 -15.13
C LEU A 94 -1.51 14.77 -15.14
N VAL A 95 -0.90 15.95 -15.26
CA VAL A 95 -1.66 17.22 -15.39
C VAL A 95 -2.52 17.21 -16.64
N ARG A 96 -1.96 16.76 -17.76
CA ARG A 96 -2.69 16.65 -19.03
C ARG A 96 -3.80 15.60 -18.95
N ALA A 97 -3.52 14.46 -18.31
CA ALA A 97 -4.51 13.41 -18.10
C ALA A 97 -5.67 13.91 -17.22
N ALA A 98 -5.38 14.66 -16.15
CA ALA A 98 -6.41 15.26 -15.29
C ALA A 98 -7.27 16.29 -16.05
N LEU A 99 -6.66 17.12 -16.90
CA LEU A 99 -7.41 18.07 -17.75
C LEU A 99 -8.32 17.34 -18.75
N ARG A 100 -7.96 16.15 -19.19
CA ARG A 100 -8.78 15.27 -20.05
C ARG A 100 -9.80 14.45 -19.26
N ARG A 101 -9.73 14.47 -17.92
CA ARG A 101 -10.52 13.62 -17.01
C ARG A 101 -10.21 12.13 -17.11
N ASP A 102 -9.02 11.76 -17.60
CA ASP A 102 -8.53 10.38 -17.64
C ASP A 102 -8.06 9.91 -16.25
N VAL A 103 -7.62 10.85 -15.40
CA VAL A 103 -7.28 10.65 -13.99
C VAL A 103 -7.96 11.72 -13.13
N ASP A 104 -8.03 11.50 -11.82
CA ASP A 104 -8.62 12.47 -10.91
C ASP A 104 -7.73 13.71 -10.67
N THR A 105 -8.31 14.71 -10.00
CA THR A 105 -7.61 15.98 -9.70
C THR A 105 -6.41 15.77 -8.79
N LEU A 106 -6.45 14.80 -7.87
CA LEU A 106 -5.36 14.53 -6.95
C LEU A 106 -4.13 13.98 -7.69
N ALA A 107 -4.35 13.04 -8.62
CA ALA A 107 -3.30 12.55 -9.51
C ALA A 107 -2.72 13.68 -10.38
N GLY A 108 -3.58 14.57 -10.89
CA GLY A 108 -3.15 15.75 -11.62
C GLY A 108 -2.26 16.68 -10.80
N LEU A 109 -2.61 16.92 -9.54
CA LEU A 109 -1.81 17.72 -8.61
C LEU A 109 -0.46 17.05 -8.30
N ALA A 110 -0.42 15.72 -8.20
CA ALA A 110 0.84 14.99 -8.07
C ALA A 110 1.79 15.21 -9.25
N GLY A 111 1.24 15.45 -10.47
CA GLY A 111 2.01 15.82 -11.66
C GLY A 111 2.72 17.16 -11.58
N LEU A 112 2.31 18.04 -10.66
CA LEU A 112 2.96 19.33 -10.39
C LEU A 112 4.13 19.21 -9.40
N LEU A 113 4.30 18.06 -8.77
CA LEU A 113 5.38 17.86 -7.81
C LEU A 113 6.73 17.72 -8.53
N PRO A 114 7.78 18.37 -8.02
CA PRO A 114 9.10 18.27 -8.58
C PRO A 114 9.68 16.87 -8.37
N ARG A 115 10.66 16.50 -9.18
CA ARG A 115 11.33 15.19 -9.07
C ARG A 115 11.97 15.02 -7.70
N GLY A 116 11.52 14.04 -6.94
CA GLY A 116 12.13 13.64 -5.67
C GLY A 116 13.57 13.15 -5.85
N ARG A 117 14.31 13.07 -4.72
CA ARG A 117 15.70 12.64 -4.65
C ARG A 117 15.93 11.62 -3.52
N GLY A 118 14.84 11.03 -3.01
CA GLY A 118 14.91 9.94 -2.03
C GLY A 118 15.64 8.73 -2.61
N ASP A 119 16.37 8.03 -1.75
CA ASP A 119 17.05 6.79 -2.11
C ASP A 119 16.12 5.59 -1.87
N ALA A 120 15.88 4.80 -2.90
CA ALA A 120 15.05 3.60 -2.89
C ALA A 120 15.88 2.30 -2.82
N THR A 121 17.17 2.37 -2.51
CA THR A 121 18.06 1.20 -2.48
C THR A 121 17.59 0.16 -1.47
N TRP A 122 17.12 0.60 -0.29
CA TRP A 122 16.60 -0.27 0.76
C TRP A 122 15.37 -1.09 0.34
N LEU A 123 14.56 -0.58 -0.60
CA LEU A 123 13.41 -1.29 -1.20
C LEU A 123 13.88 -2.36 -2.20
N ARG A 124 14.91 -2.03 -3.00
CA ARG A 124 15.50 -3.02 -3.93
C ARG A 124 16.16 -4.16 -3.18
N GLU A 125 16.91 -3.83 -2.14
CA GLU A 125 17.55 -4.81 -1.28
C GLU A 125 16.55 -5.75 -0.59
N LEU A 126 15.36 -5.25 -0.20
CA LEU A 126 14.27 -6.09 0.28
C LEU A 126 13.86 -7.12 -0.77
N GLY A 127 13.57 -6.66 -1.99
CA GLY A 127 13.14 -7.55 -3.07
C GLY A 127 14.20 -8.59 -3.45
N ASP A 128 15.47 -8.18 -3.50
CA ASP A 128 16.58 -9.11 -3.79
C ASP A 128 16.77 -10.13 -2.66
N ALA A 129 16.52 -9.76 -1.40
CA ALA A 129 16.59 -10.67 -0.26
C ALA A 129 15.39 -11.65 -0.22
N LEU A 130 14.16 -11.17 -0.54
CA LEU A 130 12.97 -12.01 -0.58
C LEU A 130 12.95 -12.97 -1.78
N ALA A 131 13.48 -12.53 -2.93
CA ALA A 131 13.41 -13.26 -4.18
C ALA A 131 14.72 -13.17 -4.97
N PRO A 132 15.79 -13.90 -4.55
CA PRO A 132 17.05 -13.95 -5.29
C PRO A 132 16.87 -14.42 -6.74
N GLY A 133 15.88 -15.28 -7.01
CA GLY A 133 15.50 -15.75 -8.34
C GLY A 133 14.74 -14.74 -9.21
N GLY A 134 14.45 -13.56 -8.70
CA GLY A 134 13.78 -12.47 -9.43
C GLY A 134 12.35 -12.18 -9.00
N TRP A 135 11.55 -13.19 -8.68
CA TRP A 135 10.16 -13.03 -8.21
C TRP A 135 9.83 -14.02 -7.09
N VAL A 136 8.75 -13.74 -6.32
CA VAL A 136 8.28 -14.59 -5.22
C VAL A 136 7.59 -15.87 -5.76
N PRO A 137 7.58 -16.97 -4.98
CA PRO A 137 6.96 -18.22 -5.42
C PRO A 137 5.44 -18.19 -5.52
N HIS A 138 4.75 -17.28 -4.84
CA HIS A 138 3.30 -17.15 -4.93
C HIS A 138 2.88 -16.80 -6.37
N PRO A 139 1.92 -17.53 -6.97
CA PRO A 139 1.65 -17.51 -8.41
C PRO A 139 1.12 -16.17 -8.94
N ALA A 140 0.43 -15.40 -8.12
CA ALA A 140 -0.16 -14.14 -8.51
C ALA A 140 0.07 -13.05 -7.45
N THR A 141 1.29 -12.56 -7.36
CA THR A 141 1.67 -11.43 -6.52
C THR A 141 1.92 -10.23 -7.40
N TRP A 142 1.05 -9.19 -7.30
CA TRP A 142 1.07 -8.02 -8.15
C TRP A 142 1.35 -6.75 -7.36
N LEU A 143 2.32 -5.98 -7.82
CA LEU A 143 2.74 -4.73 -7.20
C LEU A 143 2.31 -3.56 -8.08
N MET A 144 1.49 -2.67 -7.51
CA MET A 144 0.87 -1.58 -8.26
C MET A 144 1.82 -0.41 -8.47
N ALA A 145 2.00 -0.03 -9.72
CA ALA A 145 2.68 1.18 -10.14
C ALA A 145 1.80 1.95 -11.14
N ALA A 146 2.24 3.14 -11.53
CA ALA A 146 1.61 3.92 -12.59
C ALA A 146 2.67 4.51 -13.53
N ASP A 147 2.37 4.63 -14.81
CA ASP A 147 3.21 5.39 -15.72
C ASP A 147 3.05 6.91 -15.53
N LEU A 148 3.85 7.69 -16.23
CA LEU A 148 3.82 9.15 -16.14
C LEU A 148 2.54 9.80 -16.74
N THR A 149 1.65 8.99 -17.31
CA THR A 149 0.35 9.45 -17.85
C THR A 149 -0.82 9.03 -16.97
N GLY A 150 -0.56 8.20 -15.95
CA GLY A 150 -1.57 7.71 -15.00
C GLY A 150 -2.16 6.34 -15.35
N LYS A 151 -1.62 5.65 -16.36
CA LYS A 151 -1.99 4.26 -16.63
C LYS A 151 -1.44 3.38 -15.50
N ARG A 152 -2.32 2.64 -14.85
CA ARG A 152 -1.93 1.67 -13.80
C ARG A 152 -1.25 0.45 -14.42
N ILE A 153 -0.23 -0.05 -13.73
CA ILE A 153 0.57 -1.22 -14.12
C ILE A 153 0.66 -2.13 -12.92
N ALA A 154 0.19 -3.36 -13.07
CA ALA A 154 0.27 -4.40 -12.05
C ALA A 154 1.52 -5.26 -12.30
N LEU A 155 2.68 -4.81 -11.83
CA LEU A 155 3.94 -5.54 -11.99
C LEU A 155 3.84 -6.92 -11.37
N GLY A 156 4.24 -7.96 -12.13
CA GLY A 156 4.06 -9.36 -11.78
C GLY A 156 2.78 -10.00 -12.33
N SER A 157 1.85 -9.22 -12.92
CA SER A 157 0.74 -9.79 -13.68
C SER A 157 1.19 -10.24 -15.08
N PRO A 158 0.43 -11.13 -15.75
CA PRO A 158 0.79 -11.63 -17.08
C PRO A 158 0.98 -10.56 -18.16
N ASP A 159 0.25 -9.45 -18.04
CA ASP A 159 0.27 -8.34 -19.01
C ASP A 159 1.27 -7.23 -18.67
N ALA A 160 1.99 -7.38 -17.56
CA ALA A 160 2.97 -6.37 -17.12
C ALA A 160 4.33 -6.55 -17.80
N PRO A 161 5.14 -5.48 -17.92
CA PRO A 161 6.53 -5.61 -18.33
C PRO A 161 7.31 -6.48 -17.34
N PRO A 162 8.34 -7.20 -17.79
CA PRO A 162 9.19 -7.99 -16.91
C PRO A 162 9.87 -7.09 -15.88
N ALA A 163 9.92 -7.56 -14.64
CA ALA A 163 10.52 -6.83 -13.54
C ALA A 163 11.15 -7.79 -12.53
N ARG A 164 12.24 -7.39 -11.88
CA ARG A 164 12.67 -8.02 -10.64
C ARG A 164 11.85 -7.48 -9.47
N LEU A 165 11.65 -8.29 -8.44
CA LEU A 165 10.83 -7.91 -7.28
C LEU A 165 11.29 -6.59 -6.65
N GLY A 166 12.59 -6.38 -6.48
CA GLY A 166 13.14 -5.15 -5.91
C GLY A 166 12.88 -3.91 -6.78
N GLU A 167 12.88 -4.05 -8.11
CA GLU A 167 12.50 -2.97 -9.03
C GLU A 167 11.01 -2.65 -8.91
N ALA A 168 10.17 -3.67 -8.82
CA ALA A 168 8.73 -3.52 -8.68
C ALA A 168 8.33 -2.88 -7.34
N ILE A 169 8.95 -3.28 -6.22
CA ILE A 169 8.75 -2.62 -4.91
C ILE A 169 9.17 -1.16 -4.99
N ALA A 170 10.36 -0.87 -5.54
CA ALA A 170 10.84 0.51 -5.69
C ALA A 170 9.96 1.37 -6.61
N ALA A 171 9.35 0.77 -7.66
CA ALA A 171 8.42 1.45 -8.54
C ALA A 171 7.09 1.76 -7.83
N SER A 172 6.58 0.79 -7.05
CA SER A 172 5.37 0.95 -6.24
C SER A 172 5.53 1.97 -5.10
N TRP A 173 6.75 2.32 -4.74
CA TRP A 173 7.11 3.34 -3.75
C TRP A 173 7.61 4.67 -4.34
N ALA A 174 7.61 4.82 -5.65
CA ALA A 174 8.12 6.03 -6.32
C ALA A 174 7.14 7.23 -6.15
N ILE A 175 6.92 7.64 -4.88
CA ILE A 175 6.01 8.73 -4.48
C ILE A 175 6.47 10.04 -5.11
N PRO A 176 5.61 10.72 -5.90
CA PRO A 176 5.94 12.02 -6.50
C PRO A 176 6.40 13.05 -5.47
N GLY A 177 7.46 13.80 -5.79
CA GLY A 177 8.07 14.77 -4.88
C GLY A 177 8.98 14.16 -3.81
N TRP A 178 8.86 12.86 -3.52
CA TRP A 178 9.68 12.18 -2.51
C TRP A 178 10.79 11.35 -3.15
N PHE A 179 10.45 10.46 -4.07
CA PHE A 179 11.39 9.65 -4.83
C PHE A 179 11.44 10.06 -6.31
N PRO A 180 12.53 9.77 -7.02
CA PRO A 180 12.52 9.84 -8.47
C PRO A 180 11.62 8.74 -9.03
N PRO A 181 11.04 8.89 -10.24
CA PRO A 181 10.41 7.77 -10.94
C PRO A 181 11.39 6.59 -11.02
N SER A 182 10.91 5.39 -10.69
CA SER A 182 11.69 4.15 -10.82
C SER A 182 11.57 3.64 -12.25
N VAL A 183 12.69 3.14 -12.80
CA VAL A 183 12.68 2.61 -14.16
C VAL A 183 12.57 1.09 -14.12
N VAL A 184 11.55 0.55 -14.81
CA VAL A 184 11.31 -0.88 -14.99
C VAL A 184 11.19 -1.15 -16.48
N ASP A 185 11.99 -2.04 -17.02
CA ASP A 185 12.04 -2.35 -18.46
C ASP A 185 12.09 -1.09 -19.36
N GLY A 186 12.95 -0.14 -18.99
CA GLY A 186 13.11 1.15 -19.68
C GLY A 186 11.98 2.16 -19.47
N GLN A 187 10.90 1.81 -18.80
CA GLN A 187 9.74 2.66 -18.55
C GLN A 187 9.83 3.33 -17.18
N PRO A 188 9.77 4.66 -17.08
CA PRO A 188 9.70 5.36 -15.79
C PRO A 188 8.31 5.22 -15.17
N LEU A 189 8.26 4.74 -13.93
CA LEU A 189 7.05 4.49 -13.18
C LEU A 189 7.01 5.30 -11.87
N LEU A 190 5.80 5.57 -11.43
CA LEU A 190 5.44 6.22 -10.16
C LEU A 190 4.72 5.23 -9.24
N ASP A 191 4.65 5.58 -7.97
CA ASP A 191 3.82 4.89 -6.98
C ASP A 191 2.36 4.77 -7.47
N GLY A 192 1.82 3.55 -7.45
CA GLY A 192 0.44 3.27 -7.83
C GLY A 192 -0.59 4.03 -7.00
N GLY A 193 -0.25 4.37 -5.75
CA GLY A 193 -1.07 5.19 -4.85
C GLY A 193 -1.30 6.63 -5.35
N THR A 194 -0.51 7.09 -6.34
CA THR A 194 -0.76 8.35 -7.04
C THR A 194 -2.09 8.32 -7.80
N ILE A 195 -2.52 7.16 -8.27
CA ILE A 195 -3.75 6.97 -9.05
C ILE A 195 -4.86 6.34 -8.22
N SER A 196 -4.52 5.32 -7.43
CA SER A 196 -5.46 4.66 -6.54
C SER A 196 -4.74 4.09 -5.33
N PRO A 197 -5.28 4.26 -4.12
CA PRO A 197 -4.68 3.71 -2.92
C PRO A 197 -4.66 2.18 -2.90
N THR A 198 -5.57 1.51 -3.61
CA THR A 198 -5.74 0.05 -3.59
C THR A 198 -5.77 -0.59 -4.97
N SER A 199 -6.28 0.12 -5.98
CA SER A 199 -6.51 -0.40 -7.34
C SER A 199 -7.37 -1.67 -7.38
N ALA A 200 -8.32 -1.80 -6.45
CA ALA A 200 -9.12 -3.01 -6.29
C ALA A 200 -10.00 -3.34 -7.50
N ASP A 201 -10.42 -2.34 -8.24
CA ASP A 201 -11.19 -2.50 -9.48
C ASP A 201 -10.42 -3.23 -10.62
N LEU A 202 -9.11 -3.43 -10.48
CA LEU A 202 -8.35 -4.27 -11.42
C LEU A 202 -8.69 -5.76 -11.31
N LEU A 203 -9.29 -6.17 -10.21
CA LEU A 203 -9.79 -7.55 -10.07
C LEU A 203 -11.10 -7.82 -10.83
N LEU A 204 -11.74 -6.77 -11.36
CA LEU A 204 -12.90 -6.95 -12.25
C LEU A 204 -12.50 -7.74 -13.50
N GLY A 205 -13.23 -8.81 -13.78
CA GLY A 205 -12.92 -9.74 -14.88
C GLY A 205 -12.02 -10.92 -14.51
N HIS A 206 -11.48 -10.94 -13.29
CA HIS A 206 -10.87 -12.13 -12.73
C HIS A 206 -11.90 -12.96 -11.97
N ASP A 207 -11.69 -14.28 -11.91
CA ASP A 207 -12.58 -15.21 -11.18
C ASP A 207 -12.28 -15.12 -9.68
N VAL A 208 -12.83 -14.08 -9.03
CA VAL A 208 -12.66 -13.78 -7.61
C VAL A 208 -14.03 -13.65 -6.95
N GLY A 209 -14.32 -14.52 -5.97
CA GLY A 209 -15.57 -14.47 -5.19
C GLY A 209 -15.55 -13.47 -4.05
N GLU A 210 -14.38 -13.24 -3.47
CA GLU A 210 -14.20 -12.39 -2.31
C GLU A 210 -12.89 -11.58 -2.36
N VAL A 211 -12.94 -10.35 -1.87
CA VAL A 211 -11.78 -9.47 -1.77
C VAL A 211 -11.67 -8.93 -0.34
N VAL A 212 -10.60 -9.28 0.35
CA VAL A 212 -10.21 -8.63 1.60
C VAL A 212 -9.37 -7.41 1.24
N LEU A 213 -9.87 -6.22 1.58
CA LEU A 213 -9.32 -4.92 1.23
C LEU A 213 -8.82 -4.20 2.49
N ILE A 214 -7.50 -4.18 2.70
CA ILE A 214 -6.86 -3.46 3.80
C ILE A 214 -6.38 -2.11 3.26
N ALA A 215 -6.97 -1.02 3.75
CA ALA A 215 -6.79 0.31 3.17
C ALA A 215 -6.34 1.35 4.23
N PRO A 216 -5.05 1.38 4.59
CA PRO A 216 -4.55 2.26 5.66
C PRO A 216 -4.68 3.76 5.37
N MET A 217 -4.84 4.17 4.11
CA MET A 217 -5.02 5.57 3.71
C MET A 217 -6.48 5.95 3.45
N SER A 218 -7.45 5.08 3.75
CA SER A 218 -8.86 5.44 3.74
C SER A 218 -9.46 5.42 5.15
N SER A 219 -10.65 5.97 5.31
CA SER A 219 -11.38 5.98 6.58
C SER A 219 -12.84 6.33 6.33
N GLU A 220 -13.71 5.33 6.39
CA GLU A 220 -15.15 5.51 6.34
C GLU A 220 -15.61 6.31 7.57
N GLY A 221 -16.42 7.35 7.35
CA GLY A 221 -16.85 8.25 8.42
C GLY A 221 -15.84 9.32 8.84
N GLY A 222 -14.59 9.23 8.38
CA GLY A 222 -13.54 10.20 8.66
C GLY A 222 -13.13 10.29 10.13
N ALA A 223 -12.26 11.24 10.46
CA ALA A 223 -11.94 11.59 11.84
C ALA A 223 -11.69 13.10 11.96
N PRO A 224 -12.08 13.74 13.08
CA PRO A 224 -11.80 15.14 13.30
C PRO A 224 -10.31 15.45 13.22
N ALA A 225 -9.94 16.54 12.57
CA ALA A 225 -8.56 16.98 12.44
C ALA A 225 -8.39 18.46 12.72
N ARG A 226 -7.25 18.82 13.32
CA ARG A 226 -6.85 20.20 13.62
C ARG A 226 -5.46 20.48 13.05
N GLY A 227 -5.18 21.74 12.73
CA GLY A 227 -3.87 22.15 12.23
C GLY A 227 -3.45 21.41 10.95
N ALA A 228 -2.21 20.97 10.86
CA ALA A 228 -1.63 20.27 9.71
C ALA A 228 -2.35 18.93 9.37
N ALA A 229 -2.98 18.29 10.35
CA ALA A 229 -3.76 17.07 10.13
C ALA A 229 -4.98 17.29 9.21
N ARG A 230 -5.44 18.54 9.02
CA ARG A 230 -6.52 18.84 8.07
C ARG A 230 -6.11 18.54 6.63
N LEU A 231 -4.86 18.83 6.25
CA LEU A 231 -4.37 18.56 4.91
C LEU A 231 -4.28 17.04 4.65
N GLU A 232 -3.80 16.29 5.62
CA GLU A 232 -3.80 14.82 5.55
C GLU A 232 -5.23 14.27 5.44
N ARG A 233 -6.20 14.84 6.17
CA ARG A 233 -7.60 14.42 6.07
C ARG A 233 -8.24 14.74 4.71
N LEU A 234 -7.84 15.80 4.05
CA LEU A 234 -8.28 16.07 2.68
C LEU A 234 -7.76 15.02 1.71
N LEU A 235 -6.47 14.67 1.81
CA LEU A 235 -5.87 13.60 1.04
C LEU A 235 -6.58 12.27 1.30
N ARG A 236 -6.76 11.91 2.56
CA ARG A 236 -7.45 10.68 2.99
C ARG A 236 -8.89 10.64 2.48
N THR A 237 -9.62 11.76 2.53
CA THR A 237 -11.00 11.85 2.00
C THR A 237 -11.03 11.55 0.50
N ALA A 238 -10.09 12.08 -0.27
CA ALA A 238 -10.01 11.78 -1.69
C ALA A 238 -9.68 10.29 -1.96
N MET A 239 -8.75 9.73 -1.19
CA MET A 239 -8.41 8.31 -1.26
C MET A 239 -9.59 7.42 -0.83
N THR A 240 -10.32 7.79 0.23
CA THR A 240 -11.53 7.07 0.68
C THR A 240 -12.57 6.99 -0.44
N ARG A 241 -12.86 8.12 -1.11
CA ARG A 241 -13.80 8.14 -2.25
C ARG A 241 -13.39 7.18 -3.36
N ARG A 242 -12.08 7.07 -3.62
CA ARG A 242 -11.57 6.14 -4.62
C ARG A 242 -11.79 4.68 -4.20
N VAL A 243 -11.50 4.36 -2.95
CA VAL A 243 -11.77 3.02 -2.38
C VAL A 243 -13.28 2.71 -2.40
N ASP A 244 -14.13 3.70 -2.09
CA ASP A 244 -15.60 3.58 -2.16
C ASP A 244 -16.06 3.21 -3.58
N ASP A 245 -15.50 3.87 -4.59
CA ASP A 245 -15.81 3.59 -6.00
C ASP A 245 -15.37 2.17 -6.40
N GLU A 246 -14.17 1.78 -6.04
CA GLU A 246 -13.62 0.46 -6.34
C GLU A 246 -14.44 -0.65 -5.66
N ALA A 247 -14.71 -0.51 -4.36
CA ALA A 247 -15.52 -1.47 -3.61
C ALA A 247 -16.96 -1.57 -4.15
N ARG A 248 -17.55 -0.46 -4.58
CA ARG A 248 -18.89 -0.44 -5.18
C ARG A 248 -18.90 -1.19 -6.51
N ARG A 249 -17.88 -1.00 -7.37
CA ARG A 249 -17.75 -1.72 -8.65
C ARG A 249 -17.60 -3.21 -8.44
N LEU A 250 -16.77 -3.64 -7.49
CA LEU A 250 -16.61 -5.06 -7.17
C LEU A 250 -17.91 -5.67 -6.67
N ARG A 251 -18.62 -5.00 -5.75
CA ARG A 251 -19.92 -5.46 -5.24
C ARG A 251 -20.98 -5.54 -6.35
N ALA A 252 -20.99 -4.57 -7.26
CA ALA A 252 -21.88 -4.58 -8.43
C ALA A 252 -21.61 -5.74 -9.39
N ALA A 253 -20.37 -6.24 -9.43
CA ALA A 253 -19.96 -7.44 -10.17
C ALA A 253 -20.20 -8.75 -9.40
N GLY A 254 -20.82 -8.71 -8.21
CA GLY A 254 -21.09 -9.89 -7.39
C GLY A 254 -19.95 -10.32 -6.47
N VAL A 255 -18.86 -9.57 -6.43
CA VAL A 255 -17.71 -9.86 -5.56
C VAL A 255 -18.00 -9.40 -4.12
N ARG A 256 -17.78 -10.27 -3.15
CA ARG A 256 -17.85 -9.89 -1.73
C ARG A 256 -16.63 -9.05 -1.35
N VAL A 257 -16.83 -7.95 -0.67
CA VAL A 257 -15.74 -7.04 -0.26
C VAL A 257 -15.75 -6.87 1.25
N VAL A 258 -14.74 -7.43 1.90
CA VAL A 258 -14.38 -7.19 3.30
C VAL A 258 -13.42 -6.02 3.33
N ARG A 259 -13.82 -4.89 3.92
CA ARG A 259 -13.02 -3.67 3.94
C ARG A 259 -12.58 -3.33 5.35
N ILE A 260 -11.26 -3.23 5.55
CA ILE A 260 -10.62 -2.95 6.83
C ILE A 260 -9.86 -1.64 6.73
N GLU A 261 -10.14 -0.70 7.62
CA GLU A 261 -9.61 0.66 7.62
C GLU A 261 -9.24 1.10 9.04
N PRO A 262 -8.31 2.07 9.18
CA PRO A 262 -7.97 2.64 10.48
C PRO A 262 -9.17 3.33 11.16
N GLY A 263 -9.38 3.00 12.42
CA GLY A 263 -10.32 3.70 13.27
C GLY A 263 -9.77 5.04 13.81
N PRO A 264 -10.59 5.79 14.57
CA PRO A 264 -10.18 7.10 15.11
C PRO A 264 -8.90 7.05 15.97
N ALA A 265 -8.71 5.98 16.75
CA ALA A 265 -7.51 5.80 17.57
C ALA A 265 -6.25 5.61 16.71
N ASP A 266 -6.35 4.80 15.65
CA ASP A 266 -5.24 4.55 14.72
C ASP A 266 -4.87 5.84 13.97
N LEU A 267 -5.88 6.60 13.51
CA LEU A 267 -5.67 7.88 12.83
C LEU A 267 -5.01 8.92 13.74
N ALA A 268 -5.34 8.92 15.02
CA ALA A 268 -4.69 9.79 16.02
C ALA A 268 -3.22 9.34 16.24
N ALA A 269 -2.98 8.03 16.29
CA ALA A 269 -1.63 7.49 16.41
C ALA A 269 -0.78 7.80 15.18
N MET A 270 -1.30 7.66 13.95
CA MET A 270 -0.60 7.97 12.70
C MET A 270 -0.27 9.46 12.58
N GLY A 271 -1.21 10.34 12.96
CA GLY A 271 -1.03 11.80 12.86
C GLY A 271 -1.07 12.32 11.43
N ALA A 272 -0.36 13.44 11.16
CA ALA A 272 -0.45 14.17 9.89
C ALA A 272 0.56 13.72 8.84
N ASN A 273 1.58 12.97 9.20
CA ASN A 273 2.64 12.53 8.29
C ASN A 273 2.79 11.01 8.35
N PHE A 274 2.23 10.32 7.38
CA PHE A 274 2.28 8.85 7.26
C PHE A 274 3.70 8.28 7.02
N MET A 275 4.70 9.16 6.81
CA MET A 275 6.12 8.80 6.66
C MET A 275 6.94 9.08 7.92
N ASP A 276 6.34 9.54 9.04
CA ASP A 276 7.06 9.83 10.27
C ASP A 276 7.41 8.55 11.06
N GLY A 277 8.53 7.93 10.74
CA GLY A 277 9.01 6.69 11.36
C GLY A 277 9.12 6.72 12.90
N ARG A 278 9.24 7.91 13.51
CA ARG A 278 9.28 8.08 14.98
C ARG A 278 7.97 7.66 15.65
N ARG A 279 6.86 7.64 14.92
CA ARG A 279 5.54 7.24 15.41
C ARG A 279 5.26 5.74 15.23
N ARG A 280 6.15 5.01 14.55
CA ARG A 280 5.94 3.60 14.18
C ARG A 280 5.58 2.72 15.36
N GLU A 281 6.35 2.81 16.45
CA GLU A 281 6.09 2.04 17.68
C GLU A 281 4.70 2.33 18.27
N HIS A 282 4.34 3.62 18.34
CA HIS A 282 3.04 4.05 18.84
C HIS A 282 1.89 3.59 17.94
N VAL A 283 2.06 3.66 16.62
CA VAL A 283 1.07 3.17 15.65
C VAL A 283 0.92 1.66 15.78
N LEU A 284 2.02 0.92 15.83
CA LEU A 284 1.99 -0.53 15.97
C LEU A 284 1.29 -0.97 17.26
N ALA A 285 1.66 -0.37 18.41
CA ALA A 285 1.04 -0.66 19.70
C ALA A 285 -0.46 -0.31 19.73
N THR A 286 -0.90 0.72 19.01
CA THR A 286 -2.31 1.07 18.89
C THR A 286 -3.02 0.06 17.99
N ALA A 287 -2.47 -0.21 16.80
CA ALA A 287 -3.02 -1.14 15.82
C ALA A 287 -3.17 -2.56 16.39
N SER A 288 -2.19 -3.05 17.16
CA SER A 288 -2.30 -4.37 17.81
C SER A 288 -3.47 -4.49 18.81
N ARG A 289 -3.95 -3.36 19.35
CA ARG A 289 -5.13 -3.34 20.22
C ARG A 289 -6.45 -3.16 19.46
N THR A 290 -6.41 -2.44 18.33
CA THR A 290 -7.63 -2.09 17.58
C THR A 290 -7.92 -3.07 16.46
N ALA A 291 -6.91 -3.69 15.85
CA ALA A 291 -7.05 -4.55 14.69
C ALA A 291 -8.00 -5.75 14.91
N PRO A 292 -7.99 -6.46 16.05
CA PRO A 292 -8.93 -7.56 16.25
C PRO A 292 -10.39 -7.14 16.08
N ALA A 293 -10.80 -6.05 16.71
CA ALA A 293 -12.17 -5.54 16.59
C ALA A 293 -12.47 -5.05 15.17
N LEU A 294 -11.52 -4.34 14.53
CA LEU A 294 -11.69 -3.85 13.15
C LEU A 294 -11.88 -4.99 12.15
N VAL A 295 -11.14 -6.08 12.32
CA VAL A 295 -11.27 -7.28 11.48
C VAL A 295 -12.62 -7.94 11.71
N ALA A 296 -12.99 -8.26 12.96
CA ALA A 296 -14.25 -8.90 13.29
C ALA A 296 -15.46 -8.10 12.74
N GLU A 297 -15.49 -6.79 12.98
CA GLU A 297 -16.54 -5.91 12.46
C GLU A 297 -16.59 -5.84 10.93
N ALA A 298 -15.44 -5.88 10.25
CA ALA A 298 -15.40 -5.86 8.79
C ALA A 298 -15.96 -7.13 8.18
N PHE A 299 -15.63 -8.29 8.74
CA PHE A 299 -16.17 -9.59 8.32
C PHE A 299 -17.67 -9.69 8.60
N GLU A 300 -18.12 -9.26 9.78
CA GLU A 300 -19.55 -9.22 10.11
C GLU A 300 -20.34 -8.34 9.14
N ARG A 301 -19.85 -7.12 8.84
CA ARG A 301 -20.47 -6.21 7.85
C ARG A 301 -20.52 -6.80 6.45
N ALA A 302 -19.55 -7.63 6.07
CA ALA A 302 -19.52 -8.31 4.78
C ALA A 302 -20.40 -9.57 4.74
N GLY A 303 -21.02 -9.96 5.85
CA GLY A 303 -21.83 -11.17 5.96
C GLY A 303 -21.01 -12.46 5.93
N VAL A 304 -19.73 -12.38 6.29
CA VAL A 304 -18.84 -13.54 6.42
C VAL A 304 -18.81 -13.90 7.90
N ARG A 305 -19.15 -15.14 8.25
CA ARG A 305 -18.90 -15.65 9.59
C ARG A 305 -17.42 -15.99 9.69
N ALA A 306 -16.75 -15.43 10.67
CA ALA A 306 -15.40 -15.82 11.07
C ALA A 306 -15.36 -17.26 11.55
#